data_99b4d5172a351be4cdf7038efe9dc4e9
#
_entry.id   99b4d5172a351be4cdf7038efe9dc4e9
#
_cell.length_a   1.000
_cell.length_b   1.000
_cell.length_c   1.000
_cell.angle_alpha   90.00
_cell.angle_beta   90.00
_cell.angle_gamma   90.00
#
_symmetry.space_group_name_H-M   'P 1'
#
loop_
_entity.id
_entity.type
_entity.pdbx_description
1 polymer ?
#
loop_
_entity_poly.entity_id
_entity_poly.type
_entity_poly.pdbx_seq_one_letter_code
_entity_poly.pdbx_strand_id
1 'polypeptide(L)'
;EAVLSVPGVSAVDLTLGTMSDEQRAELKRTLRGHDDREIPFSKPDSLTQVILVASGKGGVGKSSVTVNLAMALAAKGKSVGVLDADIYGHSVPQMLGLMDASPTSVDGMIMPVPSMGLRVISIGMLKSSRDQVIAWRGPILDRALQQFLADVYWGDLDFLVVDLPPGTGDVALSLGQKLPNAEVLVVTTPQQAAAEVAERAGTMASMMDQRVIGVVENM
;
A
#
# COMPACT_ATOMS: atom_id res chain seq x y z
N GLU A 1 18.80 -16.89 29.11
CA GLU A 1 19.32 -18.25 28.82
C GLU A 1 20.18 -18.26 27.55
N ALA A 2 19.75 -17.70 26.43
CA ALA A 2 20.52 -17.69 25.18
C ALA A 2 21.89 -17.02 25.28
N VAL A 3 22.05 -15.98 26.13
CA VAL A 3 23.33 -15.28 26.34
C VAL A 3 24.26 -16.10 27.23
N LEU A 4 23.72 -16.84 28.18
CA LEU A 4 24.53 -17.73 29.07
C LEU A 4 25.08 -18.95 28.31
N SER A 5 24.55 -19.27 27.14
CA SER A 5 25.07 -20.36 26.28
C SER A 5 26.29 -19.96 25.45
N VAL A 6 26.67 -18.69 25.45
CA VAL A 6 27.87 -18.19 24.74
C VAL A 6 29.14 -18.57 25.52
N PRO A 7 30.13 -19.27 24.91
CA PRO A 7 31.36 -19.62 25.57
C PRO A 7 32.09 -18.38 26.13
N GLY A 8 32.46 -18.43 27.45
CA GLY A 8 33.11 -17.33 28.14
C GLY A 8 32.19 -16.39 28.93
N VAL A 9 30.87 -16.54 28.84
CA VAL A 9 29.90 -15.78 29.64
C VAL A 9 29.59 -16.57 30.92
N SER A 10 29.96 -16.03 32.07
CA SER A 10 29.74 -16.65 33.39
C SER A 10 28.54 -16.09 34.14
N ALA A 11 28.14 -14.86 33.85
CA ALA A 11 26.96 -14.22 34.43
C ALA A 11 26.36 -13.19 33.46
N VAL A 12 25.06 -12.95 33.57
CA VAL A 12 24.33 -11.93 32.80
C VAL A 12 23.54 -11.10 33.79
N ASP A 13 23.79 -9.81 33.82
CA ASP A 13 22.97 -8.83 34.54
C ASP A 13 22.07 -8.12 33.50
N LEU A 14 20.77 -8.16 33.70
CA LEU A 14 19.77 -7.63 32.74
C LEU A 14 19.03 -6.45 33.36
N THR A 15 19.27 -5.27 32.84
CA THR A 15 18.51 -4.08 33.19
C THR A 15 17.54 -3.75 32.04
N LEU A 16 16.24 -3.75 32.35
CA LEU A 16 15.19 -3.36 31.37
C LEU A 16 14.93 -1.86 31.50
N GLY A 17 15.01 -1.18 30.37
CA GLY A 17 14.69 0.25 30.25
C GLY A 17 13.86 0.53 29.02
N THR A 18 13.30 1.74 28.89
CA THR A 18 12.65 2.23 27.67
C THR A 18 13.70 2.93 26.81
N MET A 19 13.74 2.58 25.53
CA MET A 19 14.59 3.26 24.56
C MET A 19 14.12 4.69 24.33
N SER A 20 15.07 5.63 24.25
CA SER A 20 14.77 6.98 23.72
C SER A 20 14.42 6.91 22.23
N ASP A 21 13.85 7.99 21.69
CA ASP A 21 13.53 8.05 20.27
C ASP A 21 14.79 7.97 19.39
N GLU A 22 15.90 8.54 19.85
CA GLU A 22 17.22 8.44 19.20
C GLU A 22 17.75 7.01 19.18
N GLN A 23 17.66 6.30 20.32
CA GLN A 23 18.07 4.90 20.42
C GLN A 23 17.18 3.99 19.56
N ARG A 24 15.89 4.29 19.45
CA ARG A 24 14.97 3.60 18.54
C ARG A 24 15.33 3.83 17.08
N ALA A 25 15.66 5.07 16.71
CA ALA A 25 16.08 5.42 15.35
C ALA A 25 17.39 4.70 14.98
N GLU A 26 18.38 4.70 15.89
CA GLU A 26 19.65 4.02 15.68
C GLU A 26 19.49 2.49 15.57
N LEU A 27 18.66 1.88 16.42
CA LEU A 27 18.34 0.47 16.33
C LEU A 27 17.62 0.13 15.00
N LYS A 28 16.68 0.97 14.56
CA LYS A 28 16.02 0.82 13.26
C LYS A 28 17.04 0.88 12.12
N ARG A 29 17.97 1.82 12.14
CA ARG A 29 19.05 1.96 11.16
C ARG A 29 19.93 0.71 11.13
N THR A 30 20.34 0.21 12.30
CA THR A 30 21.18 -0.99 12.41
C THR A 30 20.47 -2.26 11.92
N LEU A 31 19.17 -2.41 12.22
CA LEU A 31 18.40 -3.58 11.82
C LEU A 31 17.97 -3.55 10.35
N ARG A 32 17.79 -2.38 9.77
CA ARG A 32 17.27 -2.21 8.39
C ARG A 32 18.38 -1.93 7.37
N GLY A 33 19.54 -1.49 7.81
CA GLY A 33 20.68 -1.15 6.94
C GLY A 33 20.55 0.16 6.17
N HIS A 34 19.41 0.84 6.28
CA HIS A 34 19.15 2.16 5.69
C HIS A 34 18.09 2.93 6.50
N ASP A 35 18.10 4.24 6.41
CA ASP A 35 17.04 5.09 6.96
C ASP A 35 15.72 4.83 6.23
N ASP A 36 14.59 4.85 6.96
CA ASP A 36 13.26 4.81 6.34
C ASP A 36 13.13 6.04 5.43
N ARG A 37 12.99 5.82 4.12
CA ARG A 37 12.74 6.91 3.18
C ARG A 37 11.39 7.54 3.49
N GLU A 38 11.32 8.85 3.36
CA GLU A 38 10.05 9.56 3.46
C GLU A 38 9.14 9.17 2.30
N ILE A 39 7.84 9.09 2.57
CA ILE A 39 6.82 8.88 1.54
C ILE A 39 6.62 10.21 0.81
N PRO A 40 6.95 10.32 -0.49
CA PRO A 40 6.82 11.59 -1.22
C PRO A 40 5.39 12.12 -1.22
N PHE A 41 4.41 11.22 -1.23
CA PHE A 41 2.98 11.52 -1.33
C PHE A 41 2.35 11.99 -0.01
N SER A 42 3.04 11.86 1.13
CA SER A 42 2.56 12.34 2.43
C SER A 42 2.89 13.80 2.70
N LYS A 43 3.73 14.41 1.86
CA LYS A 43 4.15 15.80 2.03
C LYS A 43 3.01 16.76 1.69
N PRO A 44 2.85 17.86 2.44
CA PRO A 44 1.78 18.84 2.16
C PRO A 44 1.92 19.54 0.80
N ASP A 45 3.15 19.60 0.26
CA ASP A 45 3.50 20.21 -1.02
C ASP A 45 3.56 19.19 -2.17
N SER A 46 3.15 17.95 -1.94
CA SER A 46 3.09 16.93 -2.99
C SER A 46 2.11 17.36 -4.09
N LEU A 47 2.61 17.36 -5.32
CA LEU A 47 1.79 17.65 -6.51
C LEU A 47 1.03 16.41 -7.02
N THR A 48 1.38 15.23 -6.52
CA THR A 48 0.70 13.98 -6.89
C THR A 48 -0.62 13.86 -6.14
N GLN A 49 -1.71 13.75 -6.88
CA GLN A 49 -3.01 13.43 -6.29
C GLN A 49 -3.12 11.93 -6.05
N VAL A 50 -3.34 11.53 -4.80
CA VAL A 50 -3.51 10.11 -4.43
C VAL A 50 -4.99 9.79 -4.31
N ILE A 51 -5.45 8.76 -5.02
CA ILE A 51 -6.83 8.28 -5.00
C ILE A 51 -6.85 6.85 -4.44
N LEU A 52 -7.44 6.68 -3.27
CA LEU A 52 -7.68 5.37 -2.66
C LEU A 52 -9.03 4.83 -3.17
N VAL A 53 -9.01 3.73 -3.90
CA VAL A 53 -10.23 3.08 -4.37
C VAL A 53 -10.65 2.04 -3.35
N ALA A 54 -11.74 2.30 -2.65
CA ALA A 54 -12.26 1.51 -1.55
C ALA A 54 -13.57 0.82 -1.92
N SER A 55 -13.90 -0.27 -1.24
CA SER A 55 -15.21 -0.91 -1.31
C SER A 55 -15.57 -1.56 0.01
N GLY A 56 -16.85 -1.60 0.33
CA GLY A 56 -17.33 -2.25 1.56
C GLY A 56 -17.23 -3.77 1.51
N LYS A 57 -17.36 -4.39 0.34
CA LYS A 57 -17.30 -5.85 0.12
C LYS A 57 -16.52 -6.19 -1.15
N GLY A 58 -16.09 -7.46 -1.26
CA GLY A 58 -15.50 -8.00 -2.48
C GLY A 58 -16.52 -8.19 -3.61
N GLY A 59 -16.02 -8.28 -4.84
CA GLY A 59 -16.86 -8.59 -6.00
C GLY A 59 -17.71 -7.44 -6.57
N VAL A 60 -17.48 -6.18 -6.15
CA VAL A 60 -18.20 -5.00 -6.66
C VAL A 60 -17.54 -4.38 -7.90
N GLY A 61 -16.44 -4.96 -8.39
CA GLY A 61 -15.68 -4.42 -9.52
C GLY A 61 -14.71 -3.30 -9.14
N LYS A 62 -14.30 -3.18 -7.88
CA LYS A 62 -13.35 -2.18 -7.38
C LYS A 62 -12.08 -2.10 -8.23
N SER A 63 -11.37 -3.22 -8.41
CA SER A 63 -10.12 -3.26 -9.20
C SER A 63 -10.35 -2.94 -10.69
N SER A 64 -11.51 -3.30 -11.24
CA SER A 64 -11.90 -2.87 -12.60
C SER A 64 -12.05 -1.36 -12.69
N VAL A 65 -12.70 -0.74 -11.70
CA VAL A 65 -12.81 0.74 -11.62
C VAL A 65 -11.43 1.36 -11.47
N THR A 66 -10.57 0.81 -10.61
CA THR A 66 -9.18 1.26 -10.40
C THR A 66 -8.40 1.29 -11.71
N VAL A 67 -8.36 0.18 -12.43
CA VAL A 67 -7.61 0.05 -13.69
C VAL A 67 -8.18 0.98 -14.77
N ASN A 68 -9.50 1.01 -14.94
CA ASN A 68 -10.14 1.85 -15.96
C ASN A 68 -9.96 3.35 -15.65
N LEU A 69 -10.04 3.77 -14.38
CA LEU A 69 -9.75 5.14 -13.98
C LEU A 69 -8.31 5.52 -14.31
N ALA A 70 -7.35 4.68 -13.94
CA ALA A 70 -5.93 4.91 -14.23
C ALA A 70 -5.67 5.02 -15.73
N MET A 71 -6.22 4.10 -16.53
CA MET A 71 -6.11 4.13 -17.99
C MET A 71 -6.77 5.38 -18.61
N ALA A 72 -7.93 5.78 -18.10
CA ALA A 72 -8.61 6.98 -18.58
C ALA A 72 -7.81 8.26 -18.28
N LEU A 73 -7.15 8.33 -17.12
CA LEU A 73 -6.25 9.43 -16.77
C LEU A 73 -5.00 9.44 -17.66
N ALA A 74 -4.40 8.27 -17.90
CA ALA A 74 -3.24 8.14 -18.79
C ALA A 74 -3.61 8.52 -20.25
N ALA A 75 -4.80 8.13 -20.72
CA ALA A 75 -5.29 8.52 -22.05
C ALA A 75 -5.50 10.05 -22.20
N LYS A 76 -5.66 10.77 -21.09
CA LYS A 76 -5.70 12.24 -21.04
C LYS A 76 -4.29 12.87 -20.91
N GLY A 77 -3.24 12.10 -21.08
CA GLY A 77 -1.85 12.57 -21.01
C GLY A 77 -1.30 12.75 -19.60
N LYS A 78 -1.98 12.18 -18.58
CA LYS A 78 -1.50 12.22 -17.19
C LYS A 78 -0.48 11.14 -16.90
N SER A 79 0.50 11.44 -16.05
CA SER A 79 1.45 10.47 -15.52
C SER A 79 0.80 9.73 -14.35
N VAL A 80 0.57 8.42 -14.47
CA VAL A 80 -0.24 7.66 -13.53
C VAL A 80 0.50 6.44 -12.99
N GLY A 81 0.53 6.32 -11.66
CA GLY A 81 0.94 5.12 -10.94
C GLY A 81 -0.28 4.33 -10.46
N VAL A 82 -0.15 3.01 -10.42
CA VAL A 82 -1.14 2.10 -9.84
C VAL A 82 -0.47 1.23 -8.79
N LEU A 83 -0.95 1.32 -7.56
CA LEU A 83 -0.56 0.44 -6.46
C LEU A 83 -1.71 -0.51 -6.13
N ASP A 84 -1.52 -1.80 -6.39
CA ASP A 84 -2.45 -2.85 -5.97
C ASP A 84 -2.06 -3.35 -4.57
N ALA A 85 -2.82 -2.94 -3.59
CA ALA A 85 -2.65 -3.29 -2.17
C ALA A 85 -3.62 -4.41 -1.71
N ASP A 86 -4.39 -5.02 -2.64
CA ASP A 86 -5.27 -6.14 -2.31
C ASP A 86 -4.48 -7.45 -2.21
N ILE A 87 -4.15 -7.83 -0.98
CA ILE A 87 -3.33 -9.01 -0.66
C ILE A 87 -3.99 -10.32 -1.09
N TYR A 88 -5.30 -10.37 -1.03
CA TYR A 88 -6.08 -11.59 -1.25
C TYR A 88 -6.58 -11.70 -2.69
N GLY A 89 -6.81 -10.56 -3.36
CA GLY A 89 -7.43 -10.51 -4.66
C GLY A 89 -6.65 -9.70 -5.70
N HIS A 90 -5.31 -9.70 -5.65
CA HIS A 90 -4.41 -8.92 -6.54
C HIS A 90 -4.72 -9.11 -8.03
N SER A 91 -5.85 -8.57 -8.46
CA SER A 91 -6.41 -8.70 -9.82
C SER A 91 -5.87 -7.68 -10.82
N VAL A 92 -5.26 -6.60 -10.36
CA VAL A 92 -4.67 -5.57 -11.24
C VAL A 92 -3.62 -6.13 -12.20
N PRO A 93 -2.65 -6.97 -11.77
CA PRO A 93 -1.70 -7.61 -12.68
C PRO A 93 -2.36 -8.44 -13.77
N GLN A 94 -3.42 -9.18 -13.43
CA GLN A 94 -4.15 -9.98 -14.40
C GLN A 94 -4.84 -9.11 -15.47
N MET A 95 -5.48 -8.01 -15.05
CA MET A 95 -6.16 -7.09 -15.97
C MET A 95 -5.20 -6.37 -16.91
N LEU A 96 -3.97 -6.12 -16.45
CA LEU A 96 -2.94 -5.40 -17.20
C LEU A 96 -1.95 -6.31 -17.93
N GLY A 97 -2.17 -7.63 -17.94
CA GLY A 97 -1.29 -8.61 -18.60
C GLY A 97 0.07 -8.78 -17.94
N LEU A 98 0.16 -8.54 -16.61
CA LEU A 98 1.40 -8.53 -15.84
C LEU A 98 1.55 -9.74 -14.89
N MET A 99 0.91 -10.86 -15.20
CA MET A 99 0.88 -12.05 -14.32
C MET A 99 2.26 -12.66 -14.05
N ASP A 100 3.19 -12.55 -15.00
CA ASP A 100 4.54 -13.07 -14.90
C ASP A 100 5.59 -11.96 -14.73
N ALA A 101 5.14 -10.73 -14.59
CA ALA A 101 6.03 -9.58 -14.41
C ALA A 101 6.44 -9.46 -12.94
N SER A 102 7.71 -9.12 -12.75
CA SER A 102 8.26 -8.81 -11.43
C SER A 102 8.98 -7.46 -11.48
N PRO A 103 8.84 -6.62 -10.45
CA PRO A 103 9.61 -5.40 -10.37
C PRO A 103 11.09 -5.72 -10.25
N THR A 104 11.94 -4.89 -10.85
CA THR A 104 13.38 -4.96 -10.71
C THR A 104 13.87 -3.95 -9.68
N SER A 105 15.08 -4.14 -9.16
CA SER A 105 15.71 -3.18 -8.25
C SER A 105 16.94 -2.57 -8.89
N VAL A 106 17.06 -1.25 -8.83
CA VAL A 106 18.21 -0.47 -9.31
C VAL A 106 18.64 0.48 -8.20
N ASP A 107 19.87 0.40 -7.75
CA ASP A 107 20.43 1.24 -6.68
C ASP A 107 19.57 1.30 -5.40
N GLY A 108 18.96 0.17 -5.04
CA GLY A 108 18.08 0.05 -3.87
C GLY A 108 16.70 0.67 -4.05
N MET A 109 16.33 1.08 -5.26
CA MET A 109 14.98 1.51 -5.63
C MET A 109 14.27 0.39 -6.37
N ILE A 110 12.99 0.21 -6.07
CA ILE A 110 12.11 -0.73 -6.78
C ILE A 110 11.59 -0.04 -8.04
N MET A 111 11.84 -0.63 -9.21
CA MET A 111 11.33 -0.09 -10.46
C MET A 111 9.92 -0.63 -10.71
N PRO A 112 8.91 0.24 -10.86
CA PRO A 112 7.55 -0.19 -11.18
C PRO A 112 7.50 -0.81 -12.58
N VAL A 113 6.60 -1.78 -12.74
CA VAL A 113 6.42 -2.45 -14.03
C VAL A 113 5.58 -1.56 -14.96
N PRO A 114 6.07 -1.21 -16.14
CA PRO A 114 5.30 -0.41 -17.09
C PRO A 114 4.26 -1.27 -17.81
N SER A 115 3.03 -0.79 -17.90
CA SER A 115 1.97 -1.39 -18.72
C SER A 115 0.96 -0.33 -19.15
N MET A 116 0.61 -0.31 -20.43
CA MET A 116 -0.42 0.58 -21.01
C MET A 116 -0.26 2.07 -20.63
N GLY A 117 0.98 2.55 -20.52
CA GLY A 117 1.27 3.93 -20.11
C GLY A 117 1.19 4.17 -18.58
N LEU A 118 0.97 3.13 -17.79
CA LEU A 118 0.92 3.16 -16.34
C LEU A 118 2.23 2.65 -15.73
N ARG A 119 2.53 3.06 -14.50
CA ARG A 119 3.57 2.49 -13.63
C ARG A 119 2.88 1.65 -12.56
N VAL A 120 3.10 0.34 -12.57
CA VAL A 120 2.31 -0.61 -11.77
C VAL A 120 3.18 -1.33 -10.76
N ILE A 121 2.72 -1.35 -9.51
CA ILE A 121 3.22 -2.24 -8.45
C ILE A 121 2.03 -2.97 -7.85
N SER A 122 2.17 -4.25 -7.61
CA SER A 122 1.21 -5.04 -6.85
C SER A 122 1.92 -5.81 -5.74
N ILE A 123 1.26 -5.92 -4.61
CA ILE A 123 1.74 -6.75 -3.49
C ILE A 123 1.88 -8.22 -3.91
N GLY A 124 1.10 -8.66 -4.91
CA GLY A 124 1.20 -9.97 -5.50
C GLY A 124 2.52 -10.23 -6.24
N MET A 125 3.19 -9.18 -6.72
CA MET A 125 4.47 -9.28 -7.44
C MET A 125 5.68 -9.54 -6.52
N LEU A 126 5.52 -9.41 -5.19
CA LEU A 126 6.58 -9.70 -4.22
C LEU A 126 6.73 -11.20 -3.92
N LYS A 127 5.85 -12.03 -4.41
CA LYS A 127 5.91 -13.47 -4.20
C LYS A 127 7.04 -14.07 -5.05
N SER A 128 7.94 -14.80 -4.40
CA SER A 128 9.03 -15.52 -5.09
C SER A 128 8.53 -16.70 -5.94
N SER A 129 7.32 -17.20 -5.66
CA SER A 129 6.62 -18.20 -6.47
C SER A 129 5.10 -18.05 -6.31
N ARG A 130 4.33 -18.50 -7.31
CA ARG A 130 2.85 -18.44 -7.29
C ARG A 130 2.23 -19.19 -6.12
N ASP A 131 2.86 -20.26 -5.67
CA ASP A 131 2.38 -21.14 -4.59
C ASP A 131 2.82 -20.69 -3.19
N GLN A 132 3.62 -19.61 -3.11
CA GLN A 132 4.09 -19.11 -1.83
C GLN A 132 2.97 -18.41 -1.06
N VAL A 133 2.56 -19.01 0.06
CA VAL A 133 1.67 -18.38 1.03
C VAL A 133 2.51 -17.52 1.96
N ILE A 134 2.50 -16.21 1.75
CA ILE A 134 3.10 -15.26 2.69
C ILE A 134 2.06 -14.98 3.78
N ALA A 135 2.41 -15.26 5.02
CA ALA A 135 1.57 -14.87 6.15
C ALA A 135 1.70 -13.34 6.37
N TRP A 136 0.83 -12.59 5.73
CA TRP A 136 0.74 -11.14 5.88
C TRP A 136 0.21 -10.77 7.27
N ARG A 137 1.08 -10.72 8.25
CA ARG A 137 0.75 -10.20 9.58
C ARG A 137 0.95 -8.69 9.58
N GLY A 138 0.17 -7.96 10.39
CA GLY A 138 0.13 -6.50 10.41
C GLY A 138 1.49 -5.79 10.24
N PRO A 139 2.55 -6.12 11.02
CA PRO A 139 3.84 -5.44 10.88
C PRO A 139 4.57 -5.72 9.54
N ILE A 140 4.42 -6.92 8.96
CA ILE A 140 5.04 -7.28 7.68
C ILE A 140 4.34 -6.53 6.55
N LEU A 141 3.03 -6.48 6.63
CA LEU A 141 2.19 -5.76 5.68
C LEU A 141 2.45 -4.26 5.71
N ASP A 142 2.46 -3.66 6.89
CA ASP A 142 2.74 -2.23 7.08
C ASP A 142 4.11 -1.86 6.50
N ARG A 143 5.11 -2.72 6.71
CA ARG A 143 6.45 -2.54 6.13
C ARG A 143 6.43 -2.62 4.60
N ALA A 144 5.70 -3.58 4.02
CA ALA A 144 5.59 -3.71 2.57
C ALA A 144 4.90 -2.47 1.94
N LEU A 145 3.83 -1.99 2.56
CA LEU A 145 3.14 -0.77 2.14
C LEU A 145 4.07 0.45 2.23
N GLN A 146 4.85 0.57 3.31
CA GLN A 146 5.85 1.62 3.44
C GLN A 146 6.88 1.56 2.30
N GLN A 147 7.39 0.36 1.99
CA GLN A 147 8.34 0.18 0.89
C GLN A 147 7.73 0.56 -0.46
N PHE A 148 6.50 0.19 -0.74
CA PHE A 148 5.84 0.54 -2.00
C PHE A 148 5.61 2.05 -2.16
N LEU A 149 5.39 2.75 -1.08
CA LEU A 149 5.19 4.20 -1.11
C LEU A 149 6.51 4.98 -1.14
N ALA A 150 7.57 4.47 -0.48
CA ALA A 150 8.82 5.19 -0.27
C ALA A 150 9.98 4.71 -1.15
N ASP A 151 10.08 3.38 -1.42
CA ASP A 151 11.23 2.79 -2.11
C ASP A 151 10.97 2.50 -3.60
N VAL A 152 9.72 2.64 -4.07
CA VAL A 152 9.42 2.54 -5.50
C VAL A 152 9.77 3.84 -6.20
N TYR A 153 10.49 3.73 -7.32
CA TYR A 153 10.77 4.87 -8.19
C TYR A 153 9.55 5.23 -9.02
N TRP A 154 8.61 5.92 -8.40
CA TRP A 154 7.39 6.38 -9.07
C TRP A 154 7.66 7.49 -10.09
N GLY A 155 8.76 8.26 -9.94
CA GLY A 155 9.02 9.47 -10.71
C GLY A 155 7.95 10.54 -10.45
N ASP A 156 7.87 11.52 -11.35
CA ASP A 156 6.85 12.55 -11.26
C ASP A 156 5.50 11.99 -11.72
N LEU A 157 4.56 11.86 -10.80
CA LEU A 157 3.19 11.44 -11.06
C LEU A 157 2.23 12.62 -10.93
N ASP A 158 1.24 12.70 -11.85
CA ASP A 158 0.02 13.49 -11.61
C ASP A 158 -0.90 12.75 -10.62
N PHE A 159 -1.03 11.42 -10.79
CA PHE A 159 -1.93 10.59 -9.99
C PHE A 159 -1.26 9.29 -9.51
N LEU A 160 -1.53 8.91 -8.28
CA LEU A 160 -1.32 7.57 -7.75
C LEU A 160 -2.68 6.97 -7.40
N VAL A 161 -3.11 5.95 -8.14
CA VAL A 161 -4.38 5.25 -7.88
C VAL A 161 -4.06 3.97 -7.11
N VAL A 162 -4.66 3.81 -5.93
CA VAL A 162 -4.40 2.70 -5.01
C VAL A 162 -5.62 1.80 -4.92
N ASP A 163 -5.48 0.55 -5.30
CA ASP A 163 -6.51 -0.48 -5.15
C ASP A 163 -6.46 -1.08 -3.76
N LEU A 164 -7.40 -0.72 -2.88
CA LEU A 164 -7.46 -1.20 -1.51
C LEU A 164 -8.05 -2.62 -1.45
N PRO A 165 -7.75 -3.46 -0.46
CA PRO A 165 -8.56 -4.66 -0.20
C PRO A 165 -9.98 -4.28 0.18
N PRO A 166 -10.96 -5.18 0.00
CA PRO A 166 -12.34 -4.92 0.38
C PRO A 166 -12.49 -4.78 1.91
N GLY A 167 -13.39 -3.91 2.33
CA GLY A 167 -13.68 -3.64 3.74
C GLY A 167 -12.82 -2.54 4.35
N THR A 168 -12.88 -2.42 5.67
CA THR A 168 -12.24 -1.38 6.49
C THR A 168 -11.11 -1.94 7.36
N GLY A 169 -10.33 -2.86 6.81
CA GLY A 169 -9.27 -3.57 7.54
C GLY A 169 -7.97 -2.78 7.68
N ASP A 170 -6.97 -3.46 8.27
CA ASP A 170 -5.67 -2.87 8.63
C ASP A 170 -4.93 -2.19 7.46
N VAL A 171 -5.06 -2.71 6.23
CA VAL A 171 -4.45 -2.12 5.03
C VAL A 171 -4.99 -0.72 4.75
N ALA A 172 -6.31 -0.59 4.77
CA ALA A 172 -6.97 0.69 4.51
C ALA A 172 -6.62 1.72 5.60
N LEU A 173 -6.59 1.30 6.87
CA LEU A 173 -6.17 2.13 7.99
C LEU A 173 -4.69 2.54 7.88
N SER A 174 -3.79 1.59 7.60
CA SER A 174 -2.37 1.87 7.45
C SER A 174 -2.10 2.83 6.30
N LEU A 175 -2.72 2.61 5.13
CA LEU A 175 -2.58 3.50 3.97
C LEU A 175 -3.17 4.89 4.25
N GLY A 176 -4.33 4.96 4.91
CA GLY A 176 -4.92 6.22 5.31
C GLY A 176 -4.02 7.06 6.21
N GLN A 177 -3.38 6.43 7.19
CA GLN A 177 -2.42 7.10 8.09
C GLN A 177 -1.14 7.55 7.37
N LYS A 178 -0.67 6.78 6.38
CA LYS A 178 0.54 7.09 5.61
C LYS A 178 0.31 8.14 4.52
N LEU A 179 -0.94 8.31 4.09
CA LEU A 179 -1.35 9.18 2.98
C LEU A 179 -2.48 10.13 3.44
N PRO A 180 -2.19 11.06 4.36
CA PRO A 180 -3.22 11.90 4.98
C PRO A 180 -3.92 12.82 3.97
N ASN A 181 -3.27 13.15 2.86
CA ASN A 181 -3.82 14.01 1.80
C ASN A 181 -4.54 13.21 0.70
N ALA A 182 -4.67 11.89 0.85
CA ALA A 182 -5.33 11.05 -0.16
C ALA A 182 -6.84 11.30 -0.18
N GLU A 183 -7.42 11.18 -1.36
CA GLU A 183 -8.86 11.21 -1.59
C GLU A 183 -9.40 9.79 -1.76
N VAL A 184 -10.64 9.57 -1.37
CA VAL A 184 -11.26 8.23 -1.39
C VAL A 184 -12.39 8.17 -2.42
N LEU A 185 -12.30 7.21 -3.32
CA LEU A 185 -13.37 6.82 -4.24
C LEU A 185 -13.97 5.51 -3.76
N VAL A 186 -15.27 5.49 -3.43
CA VAL A 186 -15.96 4.30 -2.95
C VAL A 186 -16.64 3.59 -4.10
N VAL A 187 -16.45 2.28 -4.25
CA VAL A 187 -17.13 1.46 -5.26
C VAL A 187 -18.12 0.53 -4.56
N THR A 188 -19.34 0.52 -5.05
CA THR A 188 -20.43 -0.31 -4.53
C THR A 188 -21.29 -0.87 -5.65
N THR A 189 -22.33 -1.62 -5.30
CA THR A 189 -23.36 -2.12 -6.20
C THR A 189 -24.73 -1.65 -5.70
N PRO A 190 -25.82 -1.65 -6.52
CA PRO A 190 -27.09 -1.05 -6.13
C PRO A 190 -27.86 -1.81 -5.03
N GLN A 191 -27.38 -2.98 -4.60
CA GLN A 191 -28.05 -3.73 -3.55
C GLN A 191 -27.90 -3.01 -2.20
N GLN A 192 -28.99 -2.90 -1.44
CA GLN A 192 -29.02 -2.21 -0.16
C GLN A 192 -27.94 -2.70 0.81
N ALA A 193 -27.73 -4.02 0.94
CA ALA A 193 -26.68 -4.58 1.78
C ALA A 193 -25.26 -4.14 1.36
N ALA A 194 -25.03 -3.84 0.07
CA ALA A 194 -23.76 -3.33 -0.40
C ALA A 194 -23.58 -1.84 -0.06
N ALA A 195 -24.65 -1.05 -0.15
CA ALA A 195 -24.66 0.36 0.21
C ALA A 195 -24.34 0.54 1.69
N GLU A 196 -24.98 -0.22 2.59
CA GLU A 196 -24.73 -0.18 4.03
C GLU A 196 -23.27 -0.48 4.40
N VAL A 197 -22.62 -1.40 3.68
CA VAL A 197 -21.20 -1.69 3.90
C VAL A 197 -20.30 -0.64 3.27
N ALA A 198 -20.70 -0.04 2.16
CA ALA A 198 -19.96 1.06 1.53
C ALA A 198 -19.95 2.32 2.40
N GLU A 199 -21.03 2.61 3.14
CA GLU A 199 -21.08 3.69 4.13
C GLU A 199 -19.97 3.58 5.17
N ARG A 200 -19.61 2.37 5.59
CA ARG A 200 -18.51 2.16 6.54
C ARG A 200 -17.14 2.58 5.96
N ALA A 201 -16.92 2.34 4.66
CA ALA A 201 -15.71 2.81 4.00
C ALA A 201 -15.66 4.35 3.94
N GLY A 202 -16.78 4.99 3.66
CA GLY A 202 -16.91 6.46 3.72
C GLY A 202 -16.70 7.01 5.13
N THR A 203 -17.30 6.38 6.14
CA THR A 203 -17.12 6.76 7.54
C THR A 203 -15.65 6.64 7.97
N MET A 204 -14.98 5.56 7.58
CA MET A 204 -13.55 5.38 7.89
C MET A 204 -12.69 6.48 7.24
N ALA A 205 -12.96 6.83 5.98
CA ALA A 205 -12.29 7.94 5.31
C ALA A 205 -12.46 9.25 6.09
N SER A 206 -13.69 9.53 6.54
CA SER A 206 -13.98 10.72 7.34
C SER A 206 -13.27 10.72 8.70
N MET A 207 -13.15 9.56 9.35
CA MET A 207 -12.39 9.42 10.61
C MET A 207 -10.89 9.68 10.44
N MET A 208 -10.36 9.57 9.23
CA MET A 208 -8.97 9.85 8.87
C MET A 208 -8.79 11.22 8.23
N ASP A 209 -9.80 12.09 8.30
CA ASP A 209 -9.83 13.42 7.66
C ASP A 209 -9.63 13.37 6.12
N GLN A 210 -9.91 12.22 5.50
CA GLN A 210 -9.81 12.04 4.06
C GLN A 210 -11.11 12.43 3.36
N ARG A 211 -10.98 13.12 2.23
CA ARG A 211 -12.13 13.53 1.42
C ARG A 211 -12.65 12.36 0.58
N VAL A 212 -13.92 12.05 0.71
CA VAL A 212 -14.61 11.16 -0.23
C VAL A 212 -15.00 11.97 -1.47
N ILE A 213 -14.37 11.67 -2.62
CA ILE A 213 -14.58 12.40 -3.88
C ILE A 213 -15.76 11.89 -4.69
N GLY A 214 -16.26 10.72 -4.36
CA GLY A 214 -17.42 10.15 -5.04
C GLY A 214 -17.70 8.70 -4.67
N VAL A 215 -18.84 8.23 -5.16
CA VAL A 215 -19.27 6.84 -5.10
C VAL A 215 -19.56 6.38 -6.52
N VAL A 216 -19.00 5.22 -6.90
CA VAL A 216 -19.30 4.54 -8.16
C VAL A 216 -20.23 3.38 -7.86
N GLU A 217 -21.45 3.48 -8.32
CA GLU A 217 -22.37 2.36 -8.37
C GLU A 217 -22.10 1.57 -9.66
N ASN A 218 -21.73 0.30 -9.51
CA ASN A 218 -21.30 -0.57 -10.60
C ASN A 218 -22.11 -1.88 -10.58
N MET A 219 -22.42 -2.44 -11.74
CA MET A 219 -23.24 -3.67 -11.93
C MET A 219 -24.73 -3.45 -11.67
#